data_7b8a6a4c6de7be03bc51dc365523c4bb
#
_entry.id   7b8a6a4c6de7be03bc51dc365523c4bb
#
_cell.length_a   1.000
_cell.length_b   1.000
_cell.length_c   1.000
_cell.angle_alpha   90.00
_cell.angle_beta   90.00
_cell.angle_gamma   90.00
#
_symmetry.space_group_name_H-M   'P 1'
#
loop_
_entity.id
_entity.type
_entity.pdbx_description
1 polymer ?
#
loop_
_entity_poly.entity_id
_entity_poly.type
_entity_poly.pdbx_seq_one_letter_code
_entity_poly.pdbx_strand_id
1 'polypeptide(L)'
;MSGNPGGGGKANLPNQPPVSAPNQNRVLPTPAQALPPMAAMGGAAPPTQPSDLASLFECPVCFDYVLPPILQCHAGHLVWSNCRPKLTCCPTCRGQLGGNIRNLAMEKVASTVMFPCKYSNSGCPMTLLHTEKVCMRLDHIHHHSDWN
;
A
#
# COMPACT_ATOMS: atom_id res chain seq x y z
N MET A 1 55.09 -30.28 32.71
CA MET A 1 54.23 -30.84 33.77
C MET A 1 52.92 -30.10 33.71
N SER A 2 51.94 -30.69 33.06
CA SER A 2 50.74 -31.27 33.71
C SER A 2 49.84 -30.16 34.27
N GLY A 3 48.63 -29.96 33.87
CA GLY A 3 47.54 -30.82 33.40
C GLY A 3 46.31 -29.96 33.12
N ASN A 4 45.55 -30.44 32.14
CA ASN A 4 44.13 -30.10 31.94
C ASN A 4 43.28 -30.91 32.96
N PRO A 5 42.13 -30.45 33.36
CA PRO A 5 40.89 -30.94 32.82
C PRO A 5 39.79 -29.85 32.79
N GLY A 6 38.93 -29.71 31.77
CA GLY A 6 37.84 -30.62 31.51
C GLY A 6 36.59 -30.18 32.28
N GLY A 7 35.63 -29.48 31.61
CA GLY A 7 34.34 -29.14 32.18
C GLY A 7 33.34 -28.87 31.05
N GLY A 8 32.68 -29.93 30.56
CA GLY A 8 31.60 -29.82 29.59
C GLY A 8 30.34 -29.22 30.20
N GLY A 9 29.93 -28.05 29.72
CA GLY A 9 28.62 -27.49 29.99
C GLY A 9 27.60 -28.03 28.94
N LYS A 10 26.74 -28.93 29.38
CA LYS A 10 25.57 -29.37 28.57
C LYS A 10 24.59 -28.21 28.48
N ALA A 11 24.36 -27.75 27.26
CA ALA A 11 23.27 -26.83 26.98
C ALA A 11 21.93 -27.58 27.15
N ASN A 12 21.16 -27.10 28.10
CA ASN A 12 19.80 -27.61 28.37
C ASN A 12 18.85 -26.95 27.37
N LEU A 13 18.28 -27.72 26.44
CA LEU A 13 17.18 -27.26 25.55
C LEU A 13 15.92 -27.14 26.38
N PRO A 14 15.14 -26.03 26.22
CA PRO A 14 13.83 -25.95 26.86
C PRO A 14 12.84 -26.89 26.16
N ASN A 15 12.14 -27.64 27.00
CA ASN A 15 11.09 -28.59 26.71
C ASN A 15 9.95 -27.95 25.88
N GLN A 16 9.69 -28.46 24.69
CA GLN A 16 8.49 -28.12 23.93
C GLN A 16 7.31 -28.94 24.47
N PRO A 17 6.11 -28.31 24.65
CA PRO A 17 4.92 -29.06 25.03
C PRO A 17 4.42 -29.92 23.85
N PRO A 18 3.78 -31.08 24.12
CA PRO A 18 3.29 -31.99 23.08
C PRO A 18 2.14 -31.37 22.30
N VAL A 19 2.24 -31.40 20.98
CA VAL A 19 1.17 -31.04 20.05
C VAL A 19 0.05 -32.10 20.15
N SER A 20 -1.10 -31.70 20.66
CA SER A 20 -2.29 -32.54 20.69
C SER A 20 -2.82 -32.76 19.27
N ALA A 21 -3.09 -34.03 18.95
CA ALA A 21 -3.69 -34.47 17.71
C ALA A 21 -5.12 -33.92 17.53
N PRO A 22 -5.59 -33.72 16.28
CA PRO A 22 -6.93 -33.22 16.01
C PRO A 22 -7.98 -34.27 16.29
N ASN A 23 -8.94 -33.93 17.16
CA ASN A 23 -10.11 -34.71 17.44
C ASN A 23 -11.09 -34.66 16.26
N GLN A 24 -11.22 -35.78 15.55
CA GLN A 24 -12.21 -35.97 14.49
C GLN A 24 -13.58 -36.29 15.15
N ASN A 25 -14.36 -35.27 15.47
CA ASN A 25 -15.76 -35.45 15.76
C ASN A 25 -16.57 -35.19 14.49
N ARG A 26 -16.93 -36.29 13.88
CA ARG A 26 -17.83 -36.44 12.74
C ARG A 26 -19.24 -36.02 13.17
N VAL A 27 -19.67 -34.83 12.76
CA VAL A 27 -21.08 -34.41 12.87
C VAL A 27 -21.78 -34.69 11.54
N LEU A 28 -22.84 -35.49 11.59
CA LEU A 28 -23.71 -35.80 10.48
C LEU A 28 -24.47 -34.58 9.99
N PRO A 29 -24.77 -34.46 8.69
CA PRO A 29 -25.52 -33.33 8.16
C PRO A 29 -27.00 -33.44 8.54
N THR A 30 -27.54 -32.41 9.16
CA THR A 30 -28.97 -32.19 9.37
C THR A 30 -29.61 -31.69 8.08
N PRO A 31 -30.85 -32.06 7.75
CA PRO A 31 -31.49 -31.72 6.50
C PRO A 31 -31.79 -30.19 6.39
N ALA A 32 -31.65 -29.74 5.17
CA ALA A 32 -31.85 -28.36 4.72
C ALA A 32 -33.20 -27.78 5.19
N GLN A 33 -33.11 -26.69 5.94
CA GLN A 33 -34.23 -25.77 6.09
C GLN A 33 -34.09 -24.75 4.95
N ALA A 34 -35.10 -24.72 4.07
CA ALA A 34 -35.23 -23.79 3.00
C ALA A 34 -35.35 -22.36 3.58
N LEU A 35 -34.37 -21.52 3.30
CA LEU A 35 -34.46 -20.09 3.53
C LEU A 35 -35.39 -19.48 2.48
N PRO A 36 -36.24 -18.50 2.87
CA PRO A 36 -37.06 -17.78 1.90
C PRO A 36 -36.17 -16.97 0.94
N PRO A 37 -36.61 -16.75 -0.32
CA PRO A 37 -35.86 -15.95 -1.24
C PRO A 37 -35.79 -14.51 -0.74
N MET A 38 -34.61 -14.10 -0.28
CA MET A 38 -34.31 -12.71 -0.02
C MET A 38 -34.34 -11.99 -1.36
N ALA A 39 -35.28 -11.06 -1.46
CA ALA A 39 -35.37 -10.15 -2.60
C ALA A 39 -34.00 -9.55 -2.92
N ALA A 40 -33.57 -9.72 -4.16
CA ALA A 40 -32.37 -9.12 -4.70
C ALA A 40 -32.50 -7.60 -4.60
N MET A 41 -32.00 -7.03 -3.52
CA MET A 41 -31.58 -5.65 -3.51
C MET A 41 -30.30 -5.63 -4.33
N GLY A 42 -30.44 -5.20 -5.59
CA GLY A 42 -29.32 -4.95 -6.48
C GLY A 42 -28.48 -3.80 -5.97
N GLY A 43 -27.62 -4.10 -5.01
CA GLY A 43 -26.45 -3.30 -4.70
C GLY A 43 -25.42 -3.63 -5.76
N ALA A 44 -25.44 -2.92 -6.90
CA ALA A 44 -24.31 -2.90 -7.78
C ALA A 44 -23.11 -2.44 -6.93
N ALA A 45 -22.13 -3.34 -6.74
CA ALA A 45 -20.83 -2.92 -6.24
C ALA A 45 -20.39 -1.75 -7.12
N PRO A 46 -19.99 -0.61 -6.56
CA PRO A 46 -19.50 0.49 -7.37
C PRO A 46 -18.38 -0.05 -8.23
N PRO A 47 -18.36 0.21 -9.54
CA PRO A 47 -17.24 -0.15 -10.38
C PRO A 47 -16.00 0.45 -9.72
N THR A 48 -15.01 -0.39 -9.44
CA THR A 48 -13.71 0.05 -8.92
C THR A 48 -13.12 0.94 -10.01
N GLN A 49 -13.38 2.23 -9.92
CA GLN A 49 -12.91 3.21 -10.91
C GLN A 49 -11.38 3.22 -10.84
N PRO A 50 -10.68 3.29 -11.97
CA PRO A 50 -9.22 3.47 -11.98
C PRO A 50 -8.76 4.68 -11.17
N SER A 51 -9.63 5.68 -11.00
CA SER A 51 -9.45 6.83 -10.13
C SER A 51 -9.26 6.47 -8.65
N ASP A 52 -9.90 5.39 -8.17
CA ASP A 52 -9.81 5.01 -6.75
C ASP A 52 -8.41 4.53 -6.38
N LEU A 53 -7.73 3.81 -7.29
CA LEU A 53 -6.35 3.42 -7.08
C LEU A 53 -5.40 4.61 -7.12
N ALA A 54 -5.64 5.59 -7.97
CA ALA A 54 -4.83 6.79 -8.06
C ALA A 54 -4.88 7.61 -6.76
N SER A 55 -6.04 7.63 -6.07
CA SER A 55 -6.20 8.36 -4.80
C SER A 55 -5.27 7.85 -3.68
N LEU A 56 -4.88 6.56 -3.73
CA LEU A 56 -3.91 6.00 -2.78
C LEU A 56 -2.51 6.61 -2.89
N PHE A 57 -2.23 7.29 -3.97
CA PHE A 57 -0.96 7.96 -4.24
C PHE A 57 -0.98 9.45 -3.95
N GLU A 58 -2.07 10.00 -3.46
CA GLU A 58 -2.14 11.43 -3.15
C GLU A 58 -1.25 11.80 -1.96
N CYS A 59 -0.44 12.84 -2.15
CA CYS A 59 0.38 13.37 -1.08
C CYS A 59 -0.50 14.23 -0.15
N PRO A 60 -0.53 13.95 1.17
CA PRO A 60 -1.36 14.71 2.11
C PRO A 60 -0.87 16.15 2.33
N VAL A 61 0.24 16.56 1.70
CA VAL A 61 0.83 17.89 1.87
C VAL A 61 0.52 18.80 0.68
N CYS A 62 0.71 18.30 -0.53
CA CYS A 62 0.55 19.10 -1.75
C CYS A 62 -0.60 18.64 -2.64
N PHE A 63 -1.25 17.54 -2.28
CA PHE A 63 -2.37 16.93 -3.01
C PHE A 63 -2.02 16.52 -4.45
N ASP A 64 -0.74 16.47 -4.78
CA ASP A 64 -0.26 15.88 -6.02
C ASP A 64 0.08 14.42 -5.82
N TYR A 65 0.15 13.63 -6.89
CA TYR A 65 0.43 12.20 -6.80
C TYR A 65 1.88 11.92 -6.47
N VAL A 66 2.09 11.03 -5.50
CA VAL A 66 3.41 10.51 -5.13
C VAL A 66 3.87 9.53 -6.20
N LEU A 67 4.82 9.96 -7.02
CA LEU A 67 5.41 9.14 -8.08
C LEU A 67 6.76 8.57 -7.66
N PRO A 68 7.24 7.48 -8.29
CA PRO A 68 8.54 6.91 -7.97
C PRO A 68 9.71 7.92 -8.07
N PRO A 69 10.67 7.90 -7.14
CA PRO A 69 10.74 6.99 -5.99
C PRO A 69 9.73 7.32 -4.89
N ILE A 70 8.97 6.31 -4.46
CA ILE A 70 7.92 6.48 -3.46
C ILE A 70 8.50 6.27 -2.06
N LEU A 71 8.47 7.32 -1.25
CA LEU A 71 8.95 7.28 0.12
C LEU A 71 7.78 7.10 1.10
N GLN A 72 8.06 6.41 2.22
CA GLN A 72 7.08 6.20 3.27
C GLN A 72 7.66 6.50 4.66
N CYS A 73 6.79 6.69 5.64
CA CYS A 73 7.17 6.65 7.05
C CYS A 73 7.25 5.21 7.56
N HIS A 74 7.67 5.01 8.82
CA HIS A 74 7.72 3.67 9.43
C HIS A 74 6.36 2.95 9.48
N ALA A 75 5.26 3.70 9.53
CA ALA A 75 3.90 3.15 9.52
C ALA A 75 3.34 2.92 8.09
N GLY A 76 4.11 3.18 7.05
CA GLY A 76 3.72 2.93 5.65
C GLY A 76 3.01 4.09 4.95
N HIS A 77 2.77 5.23 5.61
CA HIS A 77 2.14 6.37 4.94
C HIS A 77 3.07 6.98 3.90
N LEU A 78 2.52 7.25 2.72
CA LEU A 78 3.29 7.81 1.61
C LEU A 78 3.51 9.31 1.82
N VAL A 79 4.69 9.76 1.47
CA VAL A 79 5.06 11.18 1.45
C VAL A 79 5.86 11.45 0.20
N TRP A 80 5.44 12.45 -0.56
CA TRP A 80 6.14 12.83 -1.77
C TRP A 80 7.58 13.30 -1.49
N SER A 81 8.53 12.84 -2.28
CA SER A 81 9.96 13.13 -2.12
C SER A 81 10.26 14.62 -2.03
N ASN A 82 9.55 15.47 -2.78
CA ASN A 82 9.74 16.93 -2.77
C ASN A 82 9.13 17.62 -1.53
N CYS A 83 8.13 17.01 -0.90
CA CYS A 83 7.54 17.51 0.34
C CYS A 83 8.32 17.07 1.56
N ARG A 84 8.94 15.89 1.52
CA ARG A 84 9.63 15.26 2.63
C ARG A 84 10.69 16.15 3.32
N PRO A 85 11.57 16.89 2.60
CA PRO A 85 12.56 17.75 3.24
C PRO A 85 11.99 18.89 4.08
N LYS A 86 10.72 19.23 3.85
CA LYS A 86 10.01 20.32 4.56
C LYS A 86 9.29 19.80 5.81
N LEU A 87 9.34 18.50 6.08
CA LEU A 87 8.58 17.86 7.15
C LEU A 87 9.51 17.35 8.24
N THR A 88 9.16 17.61 9.48
CA THR A 88 9.84 17.05 10.67
C THR A 88 9.26 15.70 11.08
N CYS A 89 7.97 15.46 10.78
CA CYS A 89 7.25 14.23 11.09
C CYS A 89 6.24 13.89 9.99
N CYS A 90 5.72 12.68 10.03
CA CYS A 90 4.69 12.23 9.09
C CYS A 90 3.39 13.04 9.30
N PRO A 91 2.83 13.67 8.25
CA PRO A 91 1.61 14.47 8.38
C PRO A 91 0.39 13.63 8.77
N THR A 92 0.40 12.32 8.47
CA THR A 92 -0.72 11.42 8.73
C THR A 92 -0.69 10.83 10.14
N CYS A 93 0.45 10.29 10.59
CA CYS A 93 0.55 9.62 11.90
C CYS A 93 1.43 10.36 12.92
N ARG A 94 2.04 11.48 12.55
CA ARG A 94 3.00 12.26 13.36
C ARG A 94 4.24 11.47 13.80
N GLY A 95 4.40 10.24 13.32
CA GLY A 95 5.59 9.43 13.57
C GLY A 95 6.82 10.00 12.86
N GLN A 96 7.99 9.53 13.29
CA GLN A 96 9.24 9.95 12.67
C GLN A 96 9.29 9.57 11.19
N LEU A 97 9.75 10.49 10.38
CA LEU A 97 10.09 10.26 8.98
C LEU A 97 11.50 9.65 8.92
N GLY A 98 11.77 8.54 9.61
CA GLY A 98 13.06 7.86 9.56
C GLY A 98 13.61 7.78 8.14
N GLY A 99 14.90 7.55 7.90
CA GLY A 99 15.58 7.56 6.60
C GLY A 99 14.74 7.48 5.30
N ASN A 100 15.34 7.42 4.18
CA ASN A 100 14.60 7.34 2.90
C ASN A 100 14.10 5.90 2.65
N ILE A 101 13.05 5.49 3.41
CA ILE A 101 12.43 4.18 3.24
C ILE A 101 11.59 4.20 1.96
N ARG A 102 12.00 3.44 0.95
CA ARG A 102 11.25 3.30 -0.30
C ARG A 102 10.17 2.24 -0.16
N ASN A 103 8.99 2.53 -0.70
CA ASN A 103 7.91 1.55 -0.84
C ASN A 103 7.92 0.93 -2.23
N LEU A 104 8.74 -0.12 -2.40
CA LEU A 104 8.89 -0.80 -3.69
C LEU A 104 7.59 -1.46 -4.18
N ALA A 105 6.73 -1.91 -3.27
CA ALA A 105 5.43 -2.47 -3.62
C ALA A 105 4.53 -1.42 -4.27
N MET A 106 4.44 -0.24 -3.67
CA MET A 106 3.67 0.87 -4.23
C MET A 106 4.27 1.41 -5.53
N GLU A 107 5.60 1.40 -5.67
CA GLU A 107 6.25 1.76 -6.95
C GLU A 107 5.84 0.79 -8.08
N LYS A 108 5.75 -0.51 -7.76
CA LYS A 108 5.28 -1.51 -8.72
C LYS A 108 3.80 -1.31 -9.06
N VAL A 109 2.96 -1.00 -8.09
CA VAL A 109 1.54 -0.67 -8.34
C VAL A 109 1.43 0.60 -9.19
N ALA A 110 2.22 1.64 -8.89
CA ALA A 110 2.22 2.89 -9.67
C ALA A 110 2.51 2.66 -11.16
N SER A 111 3.28 1.63 -11.52
CA SER A 111 3.57 1.31 -12.92
C SER A 111 2.36 0.78 -13.70
N THR A 112 1.30 0.38 -13.02
CA THR A 112 0.08 -0.16 -13.63
C THR A 112 -1.12 0.79 -13.52
N VAL A 113 -0.99 1.84 -12.72
CA VAL A 113 -2.08 2.81 -12.47
C VAL A 113 -2.00 3.96 -13.46
N MET A 114 -3.17 4.33 -14.00
CA MET A 114 -3.35 5.54 -14.79
C MET A 114 -3.70 6.70 -13.86
N PHE A 115 -2.92 7.76 -13.91
CA PHE A 115 -3.11 8.95 -13.10
C PHE A 115 -3.79 10.05 -13.89
N PRO A 116 -4.84 10.70 -13.35
CA PRO A 116 -5.44 11.86 -13.99
C PRO A 116 -4.42 12.99 -14.18
N CYS A 117 -4.60 13.77 -15.22
CA CYS A 117 -3.82 14.99 -15.42
C CYS A 117 -3.98 15.92 -14.21
N LYS A 118 -2.93 16.68 -13.88
CA LYS A 118 -2.97 17.70 -12.82
C LYS A 118 -4.11 18.72 -13.04
N TYR A 119 -4.47 18.96 -14.29
CA TYR A 119 -5.53 19.89 -14.67
C TYR A 119 -6.88 19.20 -14.96
N SER A 120 -7.07 17.96 -14.46
CA SER A 120 -8.35 17.25 -14.61
C SER A 120 -9.52 18.05 -14.02
N ASN A 121 -9.30 18.72 -12.89
CA ASN A 121 -10.29 19.61 -12.28
C ASN A 121 -10.64 20.84 -13.14
N SER A 122 -9.75 21.20 -14.08
CA SER A 122 -9.96 22.27 -15.06
C SER A 122 -10.48 21.75 -16.40
N GLY A 123 -10.91 20.48 -16.45
CA GLY A 123 -11.52 19.87 -17.63
C GLY A 123 -10.58 19.06 -18.51
N CYS A 124 -9.32 18.87 -18.14
CA CYS A 124 -8.41 18.00 -18.90
C CYS A 124 -8.77 16.52 -18.73
N PRO A 125 -9.20 15.80 -19.81
CA PRO A 125 -9.64 14.41 -19.69
C PRO A 125 -8.49 13.39 -19.69
N MET A 126 -7.25 13.84 -19.80
CA MET A 126 -6.11 12.95 -19.98
C MET A 126 -5.78 12.17 -18.71
N THR A 127 -5.50 10.87 -18.88
CA THR A 127 -4.90 9.99 -17.88
C THR A 127 -3.57 9.46 -18.39
N LEU A 128 -2.57 9.38 -17.54
CA LEU A 128 -1.19 9.12 -17.92
C LEU A 128 -0.56 8.09 -16.98
N LEU A 129 0.33 7.27 -17.50
CA LEU A 129 1.23 6.49 -16.67
C LEU A 129 2.18 7.42 -15.90
N HIS A 130 2.68 6.94 -14.75
CA HIS A 130 3.59 7.75 -13.92
C HIS A 130 4.83 8.24 -14.69
N THR A 131 5.35 7.45 -15.64
CA THR A 131 6.50 7.79 -16.48
C THR A 131 6.21 8.98 -17.39
N GLU A 132 5.05 8.99 -18.02
CA GLU A 132 4.59 10.07 -18.91
C GLU A 132 4.26 11.33 -18.11
N LYS A 133 3.69 11.15 -16.91
CA LYS A 133 3.35 12.26 -16.01
C LYS A 133 4.57 13.05 -15.55
N VAL A 134 5.71 12.40 -15.41
CA VAL A 134 6.99 13.05 -15.10
C VAL A 134 7.45 13.94 -16.28
N CYS A 135 7.33 13.46 -17.51
CA CYS A 135 7.69 14.23 -18.71
C CYS A 135 6.76 15.44 -18.90
N MET A 136 5.46 15.27 -18.73
CA MET A 136 4.48 16.33 -18.93
C MET A 136 4.51 17.45 -17.86
N ARG A 137 5.24 17.28 -16.77
CA ARG A 137 5.47 18.39 -15.81
C ARG A 137 6.20 19.57 -16.43
N LEU A 138 7.00 19.33 -17.44
CA LEU A 138 7.81 20.35 -18.12
C LEU A 138 7.12 20.94 -19.35
N ASP A 139 6.29 20.14 -20.05
CA ASP A 139 5.74 20.54 -21.36
C ASP A 139 4.28 21.04 -21.31
N HIS A 140 3.56 20.86 -20.20
CA HIS A 140 2.14 21.22 -20.10
C HIS A 140 1.90 22.74 -20.13
N ILE A 141 2.92 23.55 -20.04
CA ILE A 141 2.82 25.00 -20.19
C ILE A 141 2.52 25.37 -21.63
N HIS A 142 2.94 24.56 -22.60
CA HIS A 142 2.72 24.81 -24.03
C HIS A 142 1.39 24.27 -24.61
N HIS A 143 0.82 23.22 -23.99
CA HIS A 143 -0.38 22.58 -24.54
C HIS A 143 -1.72 23.21 -24.10
N HIS A 144 -1.69 24.08 -23.09
CA HIS A 144 -2.92 24.73 -22.61
C HIS A 144 -3.35 25.93 -23.45
N SER A 145 -2.50 26.38 -24.39
CA SER A 145 -2.80 27.51 -25.28
C SER A 145 -3.72 27.16 -26.46
N ASP A 146 -3.89 25.87 -26.75
CA ASP A 146 -4.62 25.42 -27.93
C ASP A 146 -6.07 24.98 -27.66
N TRP A 147 -6.59 25.18 -26.45
CA TRP A 147 -7.94 24.82 -26.05
C TRP A 147 -8.87 26.03 -25.86
N ASN A 148 -8.66 27.13 -26.60
CA ASN A 148 -9.58 28.28 -26.55
C ASN A 148 -10.31 28.46 -27.86
#